data_cdae4ab9d50dd17089fa74bc2918b3b2
#
_entry.id   cdae4ab9d50dd17089fa74bc2918b3b2
#
_cell.length_a   1.000
_cell.length_b   1.000
_cell.length_c   1.000
_cell.angle_alpha   90.00
_cell.angle_beta   90.00
_cell.angle_gamma   90.00
#
_symmetry.space_group_name_H-M   'P 1'
#
loop_
_entity.id
_entity.type
_entity.pdbx_description
1 polymer ?
#
loop_
_entity_poly.entity_id
_entity_poly.type
_entity_poly.pdbx_seq_one_letter_code
_entity_poly.pdbx_strand_id
1 'polypeptide(L)'
;MRRNTLAILAACAAVTICGQAQAQQPATAPAAAPAAVPDQMPFDIPYGNSITADRAADVVKAIVAEATKSPRNWKLAISVVDTHGELVYFYKMDSTQHGSVTISQNKARTSARYRRPTQVFNTVMQNPPGAYLITLDSPPPTASPGGFPLVEGGKIIGAVGCSGATGDQDAVACKAGADTVK
;
A
#
# COMPACT_ATOMS: atom_id res chain seq x y z
N MET A 1 -100.01 13.28 16.83
CA MET A 1 -99.32 12.00 16.66
C MET A 1 -98.06 12.23 15.86
N ARG A 2 -96.90 12.40 16.46
CA ARG A 2 -95.55 12.27 15.84
C ARG A 2 -94.60 11.92 16.94
N ARG A 3 -94.01 10.70 16.85
CA ARG A 3 -93.01 10.16 17.82
C ARG A 3 -91.63 10.64 17.39
N ASN A 4 -90.95 11.37 18.29
CA ASN A 4 -89.56 11.73 18.12
C ASN A 4 -88.70 10.62 18.69
N THR A 5 -87.89 10.01 17.83
CA THR A 5 -86.87 9.04 18.20
C THR A 5 -85.57 9.78 18.38
N LEU A 6 -85.04 9.78 19.56
CA LEU A 6 -83.72 10.31 19.92
C LEU A 6 -82.66 9.32 19.55
N ALA A 7 -81.74 9.68 18.64
CA ALA A 7 -80.56 8.87 18.34
C ALA A 7 -79.41 9.34 19.21
N ILE A 8 -78.88 8.41 19.99
CA ILE A 8 -77.68 8.61 20.84
C ILE A 8 -76.46 8.26 19.98
N LEU A 9 -75.61 9.25 19.67
CA LEU A 9 -74.30 9.02 19.06
C LEU A 9 -73.30 8.68 20.17
N ALA A 10 -72.78 7.51 20.18
CA ALA A 10 -71.63 7.08 21.01
C ALA A 10 -70.34 7.45 20.23
N ALA A 11 -69.56 8.40 20.79
CA ALA A 11 -68.23 8.73 20.26
C ALA A 11 -67.20 7.78 20.85
N CYS A 12 -66.67 6.88 20.01
CA CYS A 12 -65.48 6.10 20.38
C CYS A 12 -64.21 6.95 20.18
N ALA A 13 -63.58 7.35 21.24
CA ALA A 13 -62.26 7.93 21.23
C ALA A 13 -61.19 6.84 21.04
N ALA A 14 -60.60 6.76 19.85
CA ALA A 14 -59.45 5.90 19.60
C ALA A 14 -58.20 6.59 20.13
N VAL A 15 -57.64 6.06 21.19
CA VAL A 15 -56.32 6.48 21.73
C VAL A 15 -55.22 5.81 20.87
N THR A 16 -54.61 6.56 19.99
CA THR A 16 -53.46 6.11 19.22
C THR A 16 -52.22 6.20 20.09
N ILE A 17 -51.74 5.08 20.62
CA ILE A 17 -50.47 4.97 21.32
C ILE A 17 -49.36 5.02 20.27
N CYS A 18 -48.75 6.18 20.07
CA CYS A 18 -47.51 6.31 19.28
C CYS A 18 -46.36 5.71 20.08
N GLY A 19 -46.04 4.44 19.81
CA GLY A 19 -44.84 3.80 20.34
C GLY A 19 -43.60 4.48 19.72
N GLN A 20 -42.87 5.24 20.51
CA GLN A 20 -41.56 5.74 20.09
C GLN A 20 -40.58 4.55 20.05
N ALA A 21 -40.24 4.12 18.85
CA ALA A 21 -39.11 3.20 18.66
C ALA A 21 -37.83 3.97 19.01
N GLN A 22 -37.27 3.73 20.18
CA GLN A 22 -35.93 4.17 20.52
C GLN A 22 -34.95 3.40 19.65
N ALA A 23 -34.33 4.08 18.70
CA ALA A 23 -33.19 3.54 17.96
C ALA A 23 -32.06 3.27 18.97
N GLN A 24 -31.80 2.00 19.26
CA GLN A 24 -30.64 1.60 20.04
C GLN A 24 -29.38 2.02 19.25
N GLN A 25 -28.64 3.00 19.76
CA GLN A 25 -27.30 3.29 19.29
C GLN A 25 -26.46 2.01 19.39
N PRO A 26 -25.77 1.60 18.31
CA PRO A 26 -24.88 0.45 18.39
C PRO A 26 -23.83 0.76 19.48
N ALA A 27 -23.70 -0.16 20.43
CA ALA A 27 -22.69 -0.07 21.48
C ALA A 27 -21.31 0.10 20.81
N THR A 28 -20.65 1.23 21.06
CA THR A 28 -19.26 1.43 20.66
C THR A 28 -18.42 0.31 21.27
N ALA A 29 -17.81 -0.51 20.42
CA ALA A 29 -16.86 -1.52 20.88
C ALA A 29 -15.77 -0.81 21.73
N PRO A 30 -15.32 -1.41 22.83
CA PRO A 30 -14.25 -0.81 23.65
C PRO A 30 -13.05 -0.54 22.75
N ALA A 31 -12.49 0.68 22.85
CA ALA A 31 -11.27 1.03 22.14
C ALA A 31 -10.18 0.01 22.49
N ALA A 32 -9.59 -0.62 21.47
CA ALA A 32 -8.49 -1.53 21.68
C ALA A 32 -7.40 -0.82 22.49
N ALA A 33 -6.86 -1.47 23.52
CA ALA A 33 -5.73 -0.96 24.26
C ALA A 33 -4.59 -0.59 23.29
N PRO A 34 -3.88 0.53 23.51
CA PRO A 34 -2.76 0.89 22.64
C PRO A 34 -1.77 -0.26 22.61
N ALA A 35 -1.38 -0.66 21.38
CA ALA A 35 -0.37 -1.69 21.19
C ALA A 35 0.92 -1.28 21.91
N ALA A 36 1.54 -2.22 22.63
CA ALA A 36 2.81 -1.95 23.29
C ALA A 36 3.85 -1.46 22.25
N VAL A 37 4.57 -0.39 22.59
CA VAL A 37 5.64 0.12 21.74
C VAL A 37 6.79 -0.89 21.76
N PRO A 38 7.25 -1.43 20.62
CA PRO A 38 8.35 -2.37 20.59
C PRO A 38 9.66 -1.71 21.04
N ASP A 39 10.46 -2.41 21.84
CA ASP A 39 11.79 -1.93 22.24
C ASP A 39 12.78 -1.98 21.07
N GLN A 40 12.63 -2.94 20.17
CA GLN A 40 13.49 -3.09 19.00
C GLN A 40 13.00 -2.28 17.82
N MET A 41 13.93 -1.56 17.17
CA MET A 41 13.64 -0.81 15.96
C MET A 41 13.44 -1.77 14.78
N PRO A 42 12.28 -1.74 14.11
CA PRO A 42 12.08 -2.51 12.88
C PRO A 42 12.94 -1.92 11.76
N PHE A 43 13.38 -2.77 10.83
CA PHE A 43 14.12 -2.31 9.63
C PHE A 43 15.45 -1.61 9.95
N ASP A 44 16.27 -2.21 10.81
CA ASP A 44 17.58 -1.69 11.24
C ASP A 44 18.74 -2.23 10.37
N ILE A 45 18.55 -2.33 9.06
CA ILE A 45 19.60 -2.74 8.13
C ILE A 45 20.48 -1.50 7.83
N PRO A 46 21.79 -1.52 8.13
CA PRO A 46 22.66 -0.37 7.88
C PRO A 46 22.89 -0.15 6.38
N TYR A 47 23.24 1.08 6.01
CA TYR A 47 23.68 1.39 4.65
C TYR A 47 25.12 0.95 4.41
N GLY A 48 25.37 0.43 3.19
CA GLY A 48 26.70 0.13 2.66
C GLY A 48 27.10 1.08 1.56
N ASN A 49 28.10 0.66 0.76
CA ASN A 49 28.49 1.37 -0.44
C ASN A 49 27.37 1.26 -1.51
N SER A 50 27.17 2.31 -2.29
CA SER A 50 26.15 2.31 -3.33
C SER A 50 26.46 1.31 -4.44
N ILE A 51 25.39 0.70 -4.96
CA ILE A 51 25.44 -0.25 -6.08
C ILE A 51 26.03 0.41 -7.33
N THR A 52 26.85 -0.34 -8.11
CA THR A 52 27.36 0.10 -9.40
C THR A 52 26.32 -0.04 -10.50
N ALA A 53 26.49 0.71 -11.60
CA ALA A 53 25.60 0.66 -12.76
C ALA A 53 25.57 -0.74 -13.40
N ASP A 54 26.71 -1.42 -13.52
CA ASP A 54 26.79 -2.77 -14.06
C ASP A 54 26.00 -3.77 -13.21
N ARG A 55 26.16 -3.72 -11.89
CA ARG A 55 25.41 -4.55 -10.96
C ARG A 55 23.90 -4.26 -11.03
N ALA A 56 23.54 -3.00 -11.15
CA ALA A 56 22.15 -2.58 -11.33
C ALA A 56 21.55 -3.13 -12.63
N ALA A 57 22.33 -3.16 -13.71
CA ALA A 57 21.90 -3.76 -14.98
C ALA A 57 21.64 -5.27 -14.83
N ASP A 58 22.43 -6.00 -14.03
CA ASP A 58 22.21 -7.43 -13.79
C ASP A 58 20.93 -7.69 -12.98
N VAL A 59 20.66 -6.85 -11.97
CA VAL A 59 19.37 -6.87 -11.24
C VAL A 59 18.19 -6.69 -12.21
N VAL A 60 18.30 -5.74 -13.12
CA VAL A 60 17.25 -5.47 -14.13
C VAL A 60 17.06 -6.65 -15.09
N LYS A 61 18.14 -7.28 -15.54
CA LYS A 61 18.06 -8.49 -16.41
C LYS A 61 17.25 -9.61 -15.74
N ALA A 62 17.48 -9.86 -14.44
CA ALA A 62 16.75 -10.87 -13.68
C ALA A 62 15.25 -10.53 -13.57
N ILE A 63 14.92 -9.26 -13.36
CA ILE A 63 13.52 -8.79 -13.32
C ILE A 63 12.84 -8.98 -14.67
N VAL A 64 13.48 -8.61 -15.77
CA VAL A 64 12.94 -8.78 -17.13
C VAL A 64 12.71 -10.25 -17.42
N ALA A 65 13.66 -11.14 -17.07
CA ALA A 65 13.52 -12.58 -17.24
C ALA A 65 12.30 -13.11 -16.46
N GLU A 66 12.07 -12.66 -15.24
CA GLU A 66 10.90 -13.06 -14.44
C GLU A 66 9.60 -12.51 -15.01
N ALA A 67 9.57 -11.25 -15.46
CA ALA A 67 8.38 -10.60 -16.01
C ALA A 67 7.93 -11.22 -17.36
N THR A 68 8.87 -11.78 -18.13
CA THR A 68 8.62 -12.41 -19.46
C THR A 68 8.48 -13.92 -19.42
N LYS A 69 8.68 -14.56 -18.26
CA LYS A 69 8.54 -15.99 -18.06
C LYS A 69 7.13 -16.46 -18.40
N SER A 70 6.99 -17.41 -19.32
CA SER A 70 5.68 -17.93 -19.76
C SER A 70 4.85 -18.48 -18.57
N PRO A 71 3.55 -18.21 -18.46
CA PRO A 71 2.70 -17.45 -19.39
C PRO A 71 2.67 -15.92 -19.13
N ARG A 72 3.59 -15.38 -18.33
CA ARG A 72 3.66 -13.94 -18.00
C ARG A 72 4.04 -13.13 -19.25
N ASN A 73 3.55 -11.91 -19.32
CA ASN A 73 3.91 -10.94 -20.34
C ASN A 73 3.79 -9.54 -19.74
N TRP A 74 4.31 -9.38 -18.53
CA TRP A 74 4.26 -8.11 -17.82
C TRP A 74 5.21 -7.10 -18.45
N LYS A 75 4.74 -5.87 -18.63
CA LYS A 75 5.49 -4.78 -19.26
C LYS A 75 5.84 -3.77 -18.17
N LEU A 76 7.09 -3.73 -17.77
CA LEU A 76 7.54 -3.00 -16.60
C LEU A 76 8.49 -1.85 -16.96
N ALA A 77 8.37 -0.76 -16.21
CA ALA A 77 9.44 0.19 -15.97
C ALA A 77 10.16 -0.25 -14.68
N ILE A 78 11.47 -0.27 -14.72
CA ILE A 78 12.34 -0.77 -13.66
C ILE A 78 13.39 0.30 -13.36
N SER A 79 13.45 0.72 -12.10
CA SER A 79 14.41 1.73 -11.63
C SER A 79 15.27 1.16 -10.51
N VAL A 80 16.58 1.29 -10.63
CA VAL A 80 17.54 1.01 -9.56
C VAL A 80 18.12 2.32 -9.08
N VAL A 81 18.12 2.52 -7.78
CA VAL A 81 18.63 3.71 -7.12
C VAL A 81 19.75 3.35 -6.14
N ASP A 82 20.58 4.32 -5.81
CA ASP A 82 21.63 4.21 -4.79
C ASP A 82 21.03 4.24 -3.35
N THR A 83 21.90 4.29 -2.36
CA THR A 83 21.51 4.35 -0.94
C THR A 83 20.79 5.64 -0.55
N HIS A 84 20.93 6.72 -1.33
CA HIS A 84 20.27 8.01 -1.12
C HIS A 84 18.92 8.11 -1.84
N GLY A 85 18.66 7.18 -2.78
CA GLY A 85 17.47 7.17 -3.61
C GLY A 85 17.66 7.87 -4.96
N GLU A 86 18.91 8.13 -5.35
CA GLU A 86 19.23 8.72 -6.66
C GLU A 86 19.35 7.64 -7.73
N LEU A 87 18.90 7.97 -8.96
CA LEU A 87 18.80 6.99 -10.05
C LEU A 87 20.19 6.55 -10.52
N VAL A 88 20.44 5.23 -10.47
CA VAL A 88 21.66 4.58 -10.99
C VAL A 88 21.40 3.95 -12.34
N TYR A 89 20.27 3.24 -12.49
CA TYR A 89 19.94 2.55 -13.72
C TYR A 89 18.42 2.53 -13.93
N PHE A 90 18.02 2.69 -15.19
CA PHE A 90 16.62 2.67 -15.58
C PHE A 90 16.41 1.85 -16.84
N TYR A 91 15.39 1.02 -16.84
CA TYR A 91 14.97 0.27 -18.00
C TYR A 91 13.46 0.29 -18.15
N LYS A 92 12.97 0.60 -19.33
CA LYS A 92 11.56 0.54 -19.66
C LYS A 92 11.34 -0.48 -20.77
N MET A 93 10.56 -1.52 -20.48
CA MET A 93 10.15 -2.50 -21.50
C MET A 93 9.21 -1.84 -22.50
N ASP A 94 9.21 -2.36 -23.74
CA ASP A 94 8.28 -1.91 -24.77
C ASP A 94 6.84 -2.07 -24.31
N SER A 95 5.99 -1.14 -24.71
CA SER A 95 4.55 -1.11 -24.38
C SER A 95 4.23 -0.94 -22.89
N THR A 96 5.21 -0.56 -22.06
CA THR A 96 4.94 -0.17 -20.66
C THR A 96 4.17 1.15 -20.60
N GLN A 97 3.14 1.22 -19.77
CA GLN A 97 2.35 2.43 -19.57
C GLN A 97 3.22 3.61 -19.09
N HIS A 98 2.89 4.83 -19.52
CA HIS A 98 3.74 6.01 -19.27
C HIS A 98 3.88 6.34 -17.77
N GLY A 99 2.82 6.24 -16.99
CA GLY A 99 2.85 6.52 -15.55
C GLY A 99 3.83 5.64 -14.76
N SER A 100 4.14 4.43 -15.25
CA SER A 100 5.02 3.48 -14.59
C SER A 100 6.47 3.97 -14.46
N VAL A 101 6.92 4.88 -15.31
CA VAL A 101 8.26 5.48 -15.21
C VAL A 101 8.44 6.15 -13.87
N THR A 102 7.59 7.10 -13.54
CA THR A 102 7.65 7.82 -12.26
C THR A 102 7.35 6.91 -11.07
N ILE A 103 6.38 6.00 -11.22
CA ILE A 103 6.00 5.08 -10.13
C ILE A 103 7.15 4.15 -9.77
N SER A 104 7.88 3.58 -10.75
CA SER A 104 9.04 2.72 -10.49
C SER A 104 10.14 3.45 -9.73
N GLN A 105 10.45 4.69 -10.11
CA GLN A 105 11.44 5.52 -9.43
C GLN A 105 11.02 5.82 -7.99
N ASN A 106 9.76 6.19 -7.78
CA ASN A 106 9.25 6.48 -6.45
C ASN A 106 9.24 5.25 -5.54
N LYS A 107 8.91 4.05 -6.07
CA LYS A 107 9.01 2.78 -5.33
C LYS A 107 10.46 2.49 -4.93
N ALA A 108 11.43 2.64 -5.85
CA ALA A 108 12.83 2.43 -5.56
C ALA A 108 13.33 3.42 -4.49
N ARG A 109 13.06 4.73 -4.67
CA ARG A 109 13.43 5.78 -3.72
C ARG A 109 12.84 5.53 -2.33
N THR A 110 11.57 5.17 -2.25
CA THR A 110 10.92 4.82 -0.98
C THR A 110 11.64 3.66 -0.28
N SER A 111 11.97 2.60 -1.02
CA SER A 111 12.64 1.43 -0.43
C SER A 111 14.06 1.73 0.05
N ALA A 112 14.83 2.54 -0.70
CA ALA A 112 16.16 2.97 -0.29
C ALA A 112 16.10 3.82 0.99
N ARG A 113 15.32 4.90 0.98
CA ARG A 113 15.29 5.90 2.06
C ARG A 113 14.68 5.36 3.35
N TYR A 114 13.72 4.44 3.26
CA TYR A 114 13.05 3.89 4.44
C TYR A 114 13.49 2.47 4.78
N ARG A 115 14.50 1.91 4.11
CA ARG A 115 15.14 0.62 4.38
C ARG A 115 14.16 -0.56 4.45
N ARG A 116 13.08 -0.53 3.66
CA ARG A 116 12.01 -1.53 3.69
C ARG A 116 11.28 -1.67 2.36
N PRO A 117 10.66 -2.82 2.09
CA PRO A 117 9.79 -2.98 0.92
C PRO A 117 8.60 -2.01 0.97
N THR A 118 8.19 -1.51 -0.20
CA THR A 118 7.03 -0.59 -0.30
C THR A 118 5.71 -1.22 0.11
N GLN A 119 5.60 -2.56 0.13
CA GLN A 119 4.46 -3.30 0.67
C GLN A 119 4.14 -2.90 2.12
N VAL A 120 5.13 -2.56 2.92
CA VAL A 120 4.93 -2.13 4.31
C VAL A 120 4.07 -0.88 4.38
N PHE A 121 4.29 0.09 3.49
CA PHE A 121 3.48 1.30 3.43
C PHE A 121 2.06 1.02 2.94
N ASN A 122 1.87 0.05 2.03
CA ASN A 122 0.54 -0.40 1.63
C ASN A 122 -0.24 -0.96 2.82
N THR A 123 0.39 -1.83 3.62
CA THR A 123 -0.21 -2.42 4.82
C THR A 123 -0.57 -1.33 5.84
N VAL A 124 0.32 -0.35 6.05
CA VAL A 124 0.10 0.77 6.97
C VAL A 124 -1.08 1.63 6.54
N MET A 125 -1.23 1.88 5.23
CA MET A 125 -2.37 2.65 4.69
C MET A 125 -3.72 1.97 4.93
N GLN A 126 -3.75 0.65 4.99
CA GLN A 126 -4.96 -0.11 5.29
C GLN A 126 -5.30 -0.12 6.80
N ASN A 127 -4.37 0.33 7.65
CA ASN A 127 -4.52 0.38 9.10
C ASN A 127 -4.44 1.84 9.58
N PRO A 128 -5.57 2.52 9.82
CA PRO A 128 -5.66 3.96 10.01
C PRO A 128 -4.66 4.62 10.96
N PRO A 129 -4.26 4.06 12.12
CA PRO A 129 -3.31 4.75 13.00
C PRO A 129 -1.96 5.05 12.35
N GLY A 130 -1.55 4.27 11.34
CA GLY A 130 -0.27 4.43 10.66
C GLY A 130 -0.31 5.28 9.39
N ALA A 131 -1.48 5.68 8.91
CA ALA A 131 -1.64 6.38 7.64
C ALA A 131 -0.87 7.72 7.57
N TYR A 132 -0.55 8.34 8.70
CA TYR A 132 0.24 9.57 8.77
C TYR A 132 1.65 9.43 8.16
N LEU A 133 2.19 8.20 8.06
CA LEU A 133 3.54 7.97 7.52
C LEU A 133 3.70 8.51 6.09
N ILE A 134 2.63 8.55 5.29
CA ILE A 134 2.69 9.11 3.94
C ILE A 134 2.81 10.64 3.92
N THR A 135 2.62 11.31 5.03
CA THR A 135 2.70 12.78 5.13
C THR A 135 4.08 13.26 5.61
N LEU A 136 4.99 12.34 5.95
CA LEU A 136 6.28 12.68 6.55
C LEU A 136 7.33 13.17 5.55
N ASP A 137 7.09 13.01 4.25
CA ASP A 137 8.09 13.33 3.22
C ASP A 137 7.42 13.94 1.98
N SER A 138 8.22 14.62 1.15
CA SER A 138 7.80 15.18 -0.15
C SER A 138 8.84 14.83 -1.23
N PRO A 139 8.48 14.02 -2.23
CA PRO A 139 7.20 13.32 -2.40
C PRO A 139 6.98 12.24 -1.33
N PRO A 140 5.72 11.92 -1.02
CA PRO A 140 5.41 10.94 0.02
C PRO A 140 5.93 9.54 -0.34
N PRO A 141 6.14 8.66 0.67
CA PRO A 141 6.47 7.27 0.44
C PRO A 141 5.42 6.58 -0.43
N THR A 142 5.87 5.78 -1.40
CA THR A 142 4.95 5.05 -2.28
C THR A 142 4.35 3.85 -1.56
N ALA A 143 3.04 3.88 -1.33
CA ALA A 143 2.29 2.82 -0.67
C ALA A 143 1.73 1.80 -1.68
N SER A 144 2.59 1.25 -2.54
CA SER A 144 2.23 0.22 -3.52
C SER A 144 3.35 -0.81 -3.61
N PRO A 145 3.03 -2.14 -3.59
CA PRO A 145 4.05 -3.19 -3.71
C PRO A 145 4.91 -3.06 -4.96
N GLY A 146 6.15 -3.56 -4.91
CA GLY A 146 7.08 -3.60 -6.05
C GLY A 146 8.31 -2.72 -5.88
N GLY A 147 8.61 -2.24 -4.67
CA GLY A 147 9.90 -1.65 -4.29
C GLY A 147 10.59 -2.49 -3.24
N PHE A 148 11.90 -2.73 -3.40
CA PHE A 148 12.72 -3.56 -2.49
C PHE A 148 14.09 -2.95 -2.26
N PRO A 149 14.61 -2.94 -1.00
CA PRO A 149 16.00 -2.70 -0.76
C PRO A 149 16.88 -3.77 -1.43
N LEU A 150 18.04 -3.39 -1.92
CA LEU A 150 19.09 -4.29 -2.39
C LEU A 150 20.09 -4.45 -1.25
N VAL A 151 20.20 -5.67 -0.73
CA VAL A 151 21.00 -5.95 0.47
C VAL A 151 22.14 -6.88 0.12
N GLU A 152 23.38 -6.45 0.36
CA GLU A 152 24.60 -7.20 0.15
C GLU A 152 25.42 -7.25 1.45
N GLY A 153 25.81 -8.44 1.88
CA GLY A 153 26.58 -8.59 3.13
C GLY A 153 25.90 -7.98 4.35
N GLY A 154 24.56 -8.02 4.41
CA GLY A 154 23.78 -7.43 5.49
C GLY A 154 23.66 -5.90 5.46
N LYS A 155 24.04 -5.24 4.37
CA LYS A 155 23.97 -3.78 4.20
C LYS A 155 23.17 -3.40 2.97
N ILE A 156 22.41 -2.32 3.06
CA ILE A 156 21.69 -1.77 1.92
C ILE A 156 22.69 -1.06 1.00
N ILE A 157 22.76 -1.50 -0.26
CA ILE A 157 23.61 -0.89 -1.30
C ILE A 157 22.81 -0.06 -2.30
N GLY A 158 21.48 -0.05 -2.18
CA GLY A 158 20.56 0.66 -3.03
C GLY A 158 19.16 0.07 -2.91
N ALA A 159 18.32 0.35 -3.88
CA ALA A 159 16.99 -0.25 -3.97
C ALA A 159 16.52 -0.37 -5.41
N VAL A 160 15.53 -1.22 -5.64
CA VAL A 160 14.89 -1.40 -6.94
C VAL A 160 13.39 -1.19 -6.84
N GLY A 161 12.79 -0.62 -7.88
CA GLY A 161 11.34 -0.41 -7.99
C GLY A 161 10.84 -0.81 -9.36
N CYS A 162 9.74 -1.55 -9.40
CA CYS A 162 9.06 -1.99 -10.62
C CYS A 162 7.64 -1.46 -10.67
N SER A 163 7.19 -1.13 -11.87
CA SER A 163 5.81 -0.71 -12.13
C SER A 163 5.39 -1.02 -13.55
N GLY A 164 4.15 -1.44 -13.75
CA GLY A 164 3.59 -1.69 -15.07
C GLY A 164 2.50 -2.74 -15.10
N ALA A 165 2.44 -3.57 -14.07
CA ALA A 165 1.41 -4.57 -13.83
C ALA A 165 0.59 -4.21 -12.58
N THR A 166 -0.06 -5.19 -11.94
CA THR A 166 -0.61 -4.97 -10.59
C THR A 166 0.52 -4.86 -9.58
N GLY A 167 0.27 -4.21 -8.44
CA GLY A 167 1.29 -4.05 -7.39
C GLY A 167 1.91 -5.39 -6.97
N ASP A 168 1.10 -6.44 -6.84
CA ASP A 168 1.60 -7.78 -6.47
C ASP A 168 2.45 -8.42 -7.58
N GLN A 169 2.07 -8.24 -8.84
CA GLN A 169 2.88 -8.71 -9.98
C GLN A 169 4.20 -7.93 -10.09
N ASP A 170 4.14 -6.61 -9.89
CA ASP A 170 5.34 -5.77 -9.80
C ASP A 170 6.27 -6.28 -8.70
N ALA A 171 5.70 -6.63 -7.52
CA ALA A 171 6.47 -7.16 -6.40
C ALA A 171 7.13 -8.51 -6.71
N VAL A 172 6.43 -9.44 -7.37
CA VAL A 172 6.98 -10.73 -7.76
C VAL A 172 8.18 -10.57 -8.68
N ALA A 173 8.02 -9.76 -9.74
CA ALA A 173 9.12 -9.53 -10.69
C ALA A 173 10.31 -8.80 -10.02
N CYS A 174 10.01 -7.73 -9.28
CA CYS A 174 11.04 -6.91 -8.64
C CYS A 174 11.85 -7.68 -7.60
N LYS A 175 11.17 -8.54 -6.83
CA LYS A 175 11.84 -9.39 -5.83
C LYS A 175 12.81 -10.37 -6.48
N ALA A 176 12.50 -10.94 -7.64
CA ALA A 176 13.40 -11.84 -8.36
C ALA A 176 14.75 -11.16 -8.68
N GLY A 177 14.74 -9.87 -9.03
CA GLY A 177 15.97 -9.11 -9.20
C GLY A 177 16.66 -8.76 -7.88
N ALA A 178 15.89 -8.33 -6.88
CA ALA A 178 16.46 -8.01 -5.56
C ALA A 178 17.16 -9.22 -4.93
N ASP A 179 16.65 -10.43 -5.10
CA ASP A 179 17.21 -11.67 -4.57
C ASP A 179 18.53 -12.11 -5.27
N THR A 180 18.94 -11.47 -6.36
CA THR A 180 20.25 -11.70 -6.99
C THR A 180 21.39 -11.02 -6.24
N VAL A 181 21.07 -10.06 -5.39
CA VAL A 181 22.02 -9.34 -4.53
C VAL A 181 22.10 -10.07 -3.19
N LYS A 182 23.32 -10.47 -2.76
CA LYS A 182 23.55 -11.27 -1.54
C LYS A 182 24.76 -10.75 -0.78
#